data_4ffb72a16c1c0115f759502b9fd9d62c
#
_entry.id   4ffb72a16c1c0115f759502b9fd9d62c
#
_cell.length_a   1.000
_cell.length_b   1.000
_cell.length_c   1.000
_cell.angle_alpha   90.00
_cell.angle_beta   90.00
_cell.angle_gamma   90.00
#
_symmetry.space_group_name_H-M   'P 1'
#
loop_
_entity.id
_entity.type
_entity.pdbx_description
1 polymer ?
#
loop_
_entity_poly.entity_id
_entity_poly.type
_entity_poly.pdbx_seq_one_letter_code
_entity_poly.pdbx_strand_id
1 'polypeptide(L)'
;LSRALGLMLTPRVWLLIWKPVVFSVLFWLALVLLVGSIWGDEIKAVAIDARSWVDGQWSGDNWWESIINAVMGFFAFMLTAVLFVVLTVIWSMVLISVFGMSHINQLVAKKFFPNMPKTGGLSIRQSVWHTLKWTLWFGFFWIVSVPAYLFAGVGALIHGGVMARYNQKVFTLDALADHATHEEFEVIARTHNFNLFVLGAVVTLLGALPTFVWVGSVIGAVLLPVTAILAVLTFTALFGYCGLAYSCYCLQALDDLRSVDKNTQLKAVDSI
;
A
#
# COMPACT_ATOMS: atom_id res chain seq x y z
N LEU A 1 -10.04 9.20 15.31
CA LEU A 1 -9.00 9.97 14.59
C LEU A 1 -8.03 10.67 15.55
N SER A 2 -8.49 11.38 16.59
CA SER A 2 -7.63 12.05 17.58
C SER A 2 -6.68 11.09 18.33
N ARG A 3 -7.14 9.88 18.68
CA ARG A 3 -6.33 8.84 19.31
C ARG A 3 -5.19 8.37 18.38
N ALA A 4 -5.47 8.23 17.09
CA ALA A 4 -4.46 7.86 16.09
C ALA A 4 -3.38 8.94 15.94
N LEU A 5 -3.76 10.23 15.92
CA LEU A 5 -2.83 11.35 15.92
C LEU A 5 -1.93 11.35 17.17
N GLY A 6 -2.50 11.15 18.35
CA GLY A 6 -1.73 11.06 19.59
C GLY A 6 -0.74 9.90 19.62
N LEU A 7 -1.06 8.78 18.96
CA LEU A 7 -0.11 7.66 18.79
C LEU A 7 1.01 8.00 17.83
N MET A 8 0.70 8.66 16.73
CA MET A 8 1.67 9.04 15.70
C MET A 8 2.79 9.94 16.25
N LEU A 9 2.51 10.74 17.28
CA LEU A 9 3.52 11.58 17.96
C LEU A 9 4.47 10.80 18.87
N THR A 10 4.23 9.49 19.08
CA THR A 10 5.13 8.68 19.92
C THR A 10 6.32 8.14 19.11
N PRO A 11 7.57 8.24 19.63
CA PRO A 11 8.76 7.76 18.92
C PRO A 11 8.73 6.26 18.64
N ARG A 12 7.99 5.47 19.44
CA ARG A 12 7.80 4.02 19.22
C ARG A 12 7.08 3.70 17.92
N VAL A 13 6.10 4.51 17.54
CA VAL A 13 5.36 4.35 16.28
C VAL A 13 6.27 4.64 15.10
N TRP A 14 7.07 5.70 15.17
CA TRP A 14 8.05 6.02 14.14
C TRP A 14 9.07 4.91 13.92
N LEU A 15 9.63 4.35 14.99
CA LEU A 15 10.55 3.21 14.89
C LEU A 15 9.89 1.99 14.22
N LEU A 16 8.59 1.78 14.47
CA LEU A 16 7.83 0.68 13.88
C LEU A 16 7.60 0.89 12.38
N ILE A 17 7.23 2.11 12.00
CA ILE A 17 6.96 2.51 10.62
C ILE A 17 8.25 2.49 9.77
N TRP A 18 9.41 2.80 10.37
CA TRP A 18 10.69 2.81 9.69
C TRP A 18 11.29 1.42 9.42
N LYS A 19 10.97 0.43 10.24
CA LYS A 19 11.50 -0.93 10.07
C LYS A 19 11.28 -1.51 8.65
N PRO A 20 10.07 -1.49 8.06
CA PRO A 20 9.85 -1.97 6.70
C PRO A 20 10.65 -1.19 5.65
N VAL A 21 10.81 0.12 5.82
CA VAL A 21 11.58 0.97 4.91
C VAL A 21 13.05 0.59 4.93
N VAL A 22 13.64 0.50 6.13
CA VAL A 22 15.05 0.07 6.28
C VAL A 22 15.26 -1.32 5.72
N PHE A 23 14.34 -2.26 6.00
CA PHE A 23 14.43 -3.62 5.46
C PHE A 23 14.32 -3.63 3.92
N SER A 24 13.43 -2.81 3.34
CA SER A 24 13.31 -2.67 1.89
C SER A 24 14.60 -2.14 1.26
N VAL A 25 15.20 -1.10 1.83
CA VAL A 25 16.47 -0.54 1.35
C VAL A 25 17.59 -1.58 1.42
N LEU A 26 17.73 -2.28 2.55
CA LEU A 26 18.73 -3.33 2.72
C LEU A 26 18.51 -4.50 1.74
N PHE A 27 17.26 -4.89 1.53
CA PHE A 27 16.91 -5.93 0.56
C PHE A 27 17.31 -5.55 -0.85
N TRP A 28 16.95 -4.34 -1.31
CA TRP A 28 17.32 -3.88 -2.65
C TRP A 28 18.82 -3.72 -2.81
N LEU A 29 19.51 -3.22 -1.79
CA LEU A 29 20.98 -3.13 -1.79
C LEU A 29 21.60 -4.54 -1.91
N ALA A 30 21.13 -5.48 -1.08
CA ALA A 30 21.62 -6.86 -1.14
C ALA A 30 21.33 -7.51 -2.50
N LEU A 31 20.13 -7.28 -3.08
CA LEU A 31 19.74 -7.79 -4.38
C LEU A 31 20.66 -7.24 -5.49
N VAL A 32 20.91 -5.93 -5.51
CA VAL A 32 21.80 -5.28 -6.49
C VAL A 32 23.21 -5.84 -6.38
N LEU A 33 23.73 -5.98 -5.16
CA LEU A 33 25.06 -6.56 -4.93
C LEU A 33 25.13 -8.03 -5.36
N LEU A 34 24.08 -8.81 -5.03
CA LEU A 34 24.01 -10.24 -5.39
C LEU A 34 23.89 -10.43 -6.91
N VAL A 35 23.00 -9.71 -7.57
CA VAL A 35 22.83 -9.74 -9.02
C VAL A 35 24.09 -9.25 -9.71
N GLY A 36 24.69 -8.16 -9.23
CA GLY A 36 25.94 -7.65 -9.76
C GLY A 36 27.13 -8.60 -9.58
N SER A 37 27.16 -9.37 -8.48
CA SER A 37 28.25 -10.35 -8.25
C SER A 37 28.09 -11.65 -9.04
N ILE A 38 26.83 -12.09 -9.29
CA ILE A 38 26.58 -13.37 -9.99
C ILE A 38 26.51 -13.17 -11.50
N TRP A 39 25.83 -12.11 -11.96
CA TRP A 39 25.55 -11.86 -13.38
C TRP A 39 26.16 -10.55 -13.89
N GLY A 40 27.09 -9.96 -13.15
CA GLY A 40 27.66 -8.66 -13.53
C GLY A 40 28.38 -8.68 -14.87
N ASP A 41 29.05 -9.76 -15.21
CA ASP A 41 29.77 -9.89 -16.48
C ASP A 41 28.83 -10.22 -17.65
N GLU A 42 27.81 -11.04 -17.43
CA GLU A 42 26.72 -11.30 -18.38
C GLU A 42 25.92 -10.04 -18.68
N ILE A 43 25.59 -9.27 -17.63
CA ILE A 43 24.86 -7.99 -17.79
C ILE A 43 25.71 -7.00 -18.59
N LYS A 44 27.00 -6.90 -18.33
CA LYS A 44 27.94 -6.08 -19.12
C LYS A 44 28.02 -6.55 -20.57
N ALA A 45 28.15 -7.87 -20.79
CA ALA A 45 28.16 -8.45 -22.13
C ALA A 45 26.90 -8.13 -22.91
N VAL A 46 25.71 -8.36 -22.31
CA VAL A 46 24.43 -8.01 -22.92
C VAL A 46 24.32 -6.51 -23.19
N ALA A 47 24.78 -5.66 -22.28
CA ALA A 47 24.78 -4.21 -22.47
C ALA A 47 25.71 -3.76 -23.62
N ILE A 48 26.88 -4.40 -23.74
CA ILE A 48 27.84 -4.16 -24.85
C ILE A 48 27.26 -4.66 -26.17
N ASP A 49 26.66 -5.86 -26.19
CA ASP A 49 26.03 -6.42 -27.40
C ASP A 49 24.82 -5.59 -27.83
N ALA A 50 23.98 -5.15 -26.88
CA ALA A 50 22.86 -4.25 -27.16
C ALA A 50 23.35 -2.92 -27.75
N ARG A 51 24.45 -2.37 -27.23
CA ARG A 51 25.05 -1.14 -27.72
C ARG A 51 25.66 -1.34 -29.11
N SER A 52 26.43 -2.42 -29.35
CA SER A 52 26.98 -2.74 -30.64
C SER A 52 25.91 -3.03 -31.69
N TRP A 53 24.81 -3.68 -31.31
CA TRP A 53 23.67 -3.88 -32.18
C TRP A 53 22.99 -2.54 -32.54
N VAL A 54 22.82 -1.64 -31.60
CA VAL A 54 22.32 -0.28 -31.84
C VAL A 54 23.28 0.48 -32.77
N ASP A 55 24.57 0.50 -32.43
CA ASP A 55 25.60 1.20 -33.23
C ASP A 55 25.75 0.60 -34.65
N GLY A 56 25.65 -0.73 -34.80
CA GLY A 56 25.76 -1.43 -36.07
C GLY A 56 24.57 -1.30 -37.00
N GLN A 57 23.37 -1.21 -36.46
CA GLN A 57 22.15 -1.00 -37.26
C GLN A 57 21.91 0.48 -37.63
N TRP A 58 22.58 1.41 -36.95
CA TRP A 58 22.18 2.82 -36.93
C TRP A 58 23.36 3.76 -37.17
N SER A 59 24.42 3.24 -37.74
CA SER A 59 25.59 4.03 -38.18
C SER A 59 25.35 4.79 -39.49
N GLY A 60 24.08 5.07 -39.81
CA GLY A 60 23.70 5.90 -40.94
C GLY A 60 23.93 7.38 -40.66
N ASP A 61 24.47 8.10 -41.63
CA ASP A 61 24.72 9.56 -41.58
C ASP A 61 23.46 10.43 -41.54
N ASN A 62 22.27 9.82 -41.32
CA ASN A 62 20.98 10.49 -41.36
C ASN A 62 20.52 10.93 -39.94
N TRP A 63 20.32 12.20 -39.76
CA TRP A 63 19.81 12.80 -38.53
C TRP A 63 18.50 12.17 -38.02
N TRP A 64 17.64 11.64 -38.89
CA TRP A 64 16.41 10.92 -38.55
C TRP A 64 16.69 9.63 -37.76
N GLU A 65 17.72 8.91 -38.09
CA GLU A 65 18.14 7.68 -37.41
C GLU A 65 18.58 7.97 -35.98
N SER A 66 19.30 9.06 -35.77
CA SER A 66 19.69 9.51 -34.43
C SER A 66 18.48 9.87 -33.56
N ILE A 67 17.45 10.49 -34.14
CA ILE A 67 16.19 10.79 -33.42
C ILE A 67 15.46 9.51 -33.04
N ILE A 68 15.28 8.59 -33.98
CA ILE A 68 14.59 7.32 -33.71
C ILE A 68 15.33 6.54 -32.63
N ASN A 69 16.65 6.50 -32.62
CA ASN A 69 17.47 5.88 -31.58
C ASN A 69 17.25 6.50 -30.22
N ALA A 70 17.30 7.82 -30.15
CA ALA A 70 17.06 8.53 -28.90
C ALA A 70 15.66 8.24 -28.36
N VAL A 71 14.65 8.21 -29.25
CA VAL A 71 13.27 7.89 -28.89
C VAL A 71 13.14 6.43 -28.41
N MET A 72 13.69 5.48 -29.13
CA MET A 72 13.65 4.05 -28.75
C MET A 72 14.41 3.80 -27.44
N GLY A 73 15.59 4.41 -27.28
CA GLY A 73 16.36 4.34 -26.04
C GLY A 73 15.59 4.94 -24.85
N PHE A 74 14.92 6.08 -25.08
CA PHE A 74 14.06 6.68 -24.07
C PHE A 74 12.89 5.78 -23.68
N PHE A 75 12.20 5.17 -24.66
CA PHE A 75 11.11 4.23 -24.39
C PHE A 75 11.58 2.97 -23.65
N ALA A 76 12.72 2.39 -24.04
CA ALA A 76 13.32 1.24 -23.36
C ALA A 76 13.68 1.58 -21.90
N PHE A 77 14.29 2.75 -21.67
CA PHE A 77 14.58 3.25 -20.32
C PHE A 77 13.28 3.46 -19.51
N MET A 78 12.27 4.09 -20.10
CA MET A 78 10.97 4.30 -19.45
C MET A 78 10.29 2.97 -19.08
N LEU A 79 10.29 1.99 -19.99
CA LEU A 79 9.70 0.68 -19.73
C LEU A 79 10.41 -0.04 -18.57
N THR A 80 11.74 -0.01 -18.57
CA THR A 80 12.56 -0.60 -17.49
C THR A 80 12.31 0.11 -16.15
N ALA A 81 12.25 1.44 -16.16
CA ALA A 81 11.97 2.23 -14.97
C ALA A 81 10.56 1.93 -14.41
N VAL A 82 9.55 1.85 -15.29
CA VAL A 82 8.17 1.51 -14.89
C VAL A 82 8.13 0.11 -14.29
N LEU A 83 8.77 -0.89 -14.91
CA LEU A 83 8.82 -2.26 -14.39
C LEU A 83 9.47 -2.30 -13.00
N PHE A 84 10.59 -1.60 -12.83
CA PHE A 84 11.29 -1.51 -11.54
C PHE A 84 10.44 -0.86 -10.46
N VAL A 85 9.73 0.24 -10.80
CA VAL A 85 8.81 0.91 -9.88
C VAL A 85 7.67 -0.02 -9.47
N VAL A 86 7.06 -0.73 -10.43
CA VAL A 86 5.97 -1.68 -10.14
C VAL A 86 6.45 -2.79 -9.20
N LEU A 87 7.62 -3.39 -9.45
CA LEU A 87 8.20 -4.42 -8.58
C LEU A 87 8.50 -3.88 -7.18
N THR A 88 9.03 -2.65 -7.09
CA THR A 88 9.30 -1.98 -5.81
C THR A 88 8.03 -1.72 -5.02
N VAL A 89 6.97 -1.27 -5.69
CA VAL A 89 5.66 -1.05 -5.06
C VAL A 89 5.07 -2.36 -4.54
N ILE A 90 5.07 -3.42 -5.35
CA ILE A 90 4.57 -4.74 -4.93
C ILE A 90 5.36 -5.24 -3.72
N TRP A 91 6.69 -5.16 -3.77
CA TRP A 91 7.55 -5.55 -2.66
C TRP A 91 7.26 -4.76 -1.38
N SER A 92 7.14 -3.44 -1.51
CA SER A 92 6.81 -2.56 -0.38
C SER A 92 5.45 -2.89 0.21
N MET A 93 4.43 -3.17 -0.62
CA MET A 93 3.11 -3.59 -0.17
C MET A 93 3.16 -4.89 0.63
N VAL A 94 3.92 -5.89 0.16
CA VAL A 94 4.11 -7.16 0.88
C VAL A 94 4.77 -6.92 2.24
N LEU A 95 5.83 -6.13 2.29
CA LEU A 95 6.53 -5.82 3.55
C LEU A 95 5.64 -5.08 4.55
N ILE A 96 4.88 -4.10 4.08
CA ILE A 96 3.97 -3.32 4.93
C ILE A 96 2.84 -4.20 5.45
N SER A 97 2.28 -5.07 4.63
CA SER A 97 1.23 -6.01 5.03
C SER A 97 1.74 -6.99 6.09
N VAL A 98 2.91 -7.58 5.89
CA VAL A 98 3.46 -8.60 6.80
C VAL A 98 3.97 -7.98 8.12
N PHE A 99 4.68 -6.86 8.05
CA PHE A 99 5.36 -6.30 9.22
C PHE A 99 4.69 -5.07 9.82
N GLY A 100 3.92 -4.30 9.04
CA GLY A 100 3.35 -3.03 9.47
C GLY A 100 2.08 -3.18 10.29
N MET A 101 1.04 -3.76 9.69
CA MET A 101 -0.31 -3.74 10.28
C MET A 101 -0.45 -4.57 11.53
N SER A 102 0.16 -5.77 11.59
CA SER A 102 0.09 -6.61 12.80
C SER A 102 0.70 -5.91 14.03
N HIS A 103 1.83 -5.22 13.85
CA HIS A 103 2.45 -4.47 14.96
C HIS A 103 1.65 -3.22 15.34
N ILE A 104 1.06 -2.52 14.37
CA ILE A 104 0.17 -1.37 14.60
C ILE A 104 -1.03 -1.82 15.43
N ASN A 105 -1.70 -2.90 15.04
CA ASN A 105 -2.84 -3.46 15.74
C ASN A 105 -2.50 -3.85 17.18
N GLN A 106 -1.37 -4.52 17.39
CA GLN A 106 -0.92 -4.89 18.74
C GLN A 106 -0.63 -3.67 19.60
N LEU A 107 -0.08 -2.60 19.03
CA LEU A 107 0.21 -1.36 19.77
C LEU A 107 -1.08 -0.64 20.16
N VAL A 108 -2.05 -0.57 19.26
CA VAL A 108 -3.38 0.02 19.52
C VAL A 108 -4.12 -0.81 20.57
N ALA A 109 -4.15 -2.14 20.40
CA ALA A 109 -4.82 -3.03 21.33
C ALA A 109 -4.23 -2.92 22.75
N LYS A 110 -2.90 -2.99 22.89
CA LYS A 110 -2.25 -2.87 24.20
C LYS A 110 -2.50 -1.53 24.89
N LYS A 111 -2.61 -0.44 24.13
CA LYS A 111 -2.74 0.90 24.72
C LYS A 111 -4.17 1.28 25.06
N PHE A 112 -5.13 0.92 24.21
CA PHE A 112 -6.53 1.36 24.34
C PHE A 112 -7.51 0.25 24.74
N PHE A 113 -7.14 -1.02 24.47
CA PHE A 113 -7.99 -2.19 24.70
C PHE A 113 -7.22 -3.33 25.39
N PRO A 114 -6.60 -3.08 26.58
CA PRO A 114 -5.70 -4.05 27.23
C PRO A 114 -6.39 -5.37 27.59
N ASN A 115 -7.70 -5.34 27.79
CA ASN A 115 -8.51 -6.51 28.17
C ASN A 115 -9.15 -7.24 26.98
N MET A 116 -8.86 -6.80 25.74
CA MET A 116 -9.43 -7.43 24.55
C MET A 116 -8.76 -8.79 24.30
N PRO A 117 -9.50 -9.90 24.37
CA PRO A 117 -8.93 -11.22 24.14
C PRO A 117 -8.54 -11.35 22.66
N LYS A 118 -7.41 -11.99 22.42
CA LYS A 118 -7.04 -12.50 21.11
C LYS A 118 -7.82 -13.79 20.87
N THR A 119 -9.03 -13.68 20.36
CA THR A 119 -9.87 -14.82 20.05
C THR A 119 -9.50 -15.37 18.70
N GLY A 120 -8.49 -16.24 18.64
CA GLY A 120 -8.24 -17.13 17.50
C GLY A 120 -8.13 -16.55 16.08
N GLY A 121 -8.50 -15.29 15.85
CA GLY A 121 -8.38 -14.58 14.59
C GLY A 121 -9.01 -15.25 13.37
N LEU A 122 -8.96 -14.59 12.26
CA LEU A 122 -9.27 -15.18 10.95
C LEU A 122 -8.17 -16.18 10.55
N SER A 123 -8.56 -17.37 10.07
CA SER A 123 -7.58 -18.33 9.54
C SER A 123 -6.73 -17.69 8.46
N ILE A 124 -5.42 -17.99 8.44
CA ILE A 124 -4.49 -17.50 7.40
C ILE A 124 -5.05 -17.74 6.01
N ARG A 125 -5.63 -18.91 5.77
CA ARG A 125 -6.27 -19.26 4.49
C ARG A 125 -7.43 -18.32 4.15
N GLN A 126 -8.28 -17.97 5.12
CA GLN A 126 -9.39 -17.04 4.93
C GLN A 126 -8.89 -15.62 4.64
N SER A 127 -7.89 -15.17 5.37
CA SER A 127 -7.28 -13.83 5.16
C SER A 127 -6.64 -13.73 3.77
N VAL A 128 -5.84 -14.71 3.37
CA VAL A 128 -5.22 -14.76 2.05
C VAL A 128 -6.27 -14.80 0.94
N TRP A 129 -7.32 -15.64 1.08
CA TRP A 129 -8.38 -15.72 0.09
C TRP A 129 -9.17 -14.42 -0.05
N HIS A 130 -9.47 -13.78 1.09
CA HIS A 130 -10.17 -12.49 1.11
C HIS A 130 -9.34 -11.39 0.43
N THR A 131 -8.06 -11.29 0.79
CA THR A 131 -7.13 -10.33 0.17
C THR A 131 -7.00 -10.56 -1.33
N LEU A 132 -6.80 -11.82 -1.76
CA LEU A 132 -6.68 -12.18 -3.17
C LEU A 132 -7.95 -11.80 -3.96
N LYS A 133 -9.12 -12.15 -3.42
CA LYS A 133 -10.42 -11.81 -4.04
C LYS A 133 -10.55 -10.29 -4.25
N TRP A 134 -10.25 -9.49 -3.23
CA TRP A 134 -10.37 -8.03 -3.33
C TRP A 134 -9.29 -7.40 -4.19
N THR A 135 -8.10 -7.98 -4.23
CA THR A 135 -7.03 -7.54 -5.15
C THR A 135 -7.39 -7.81 -6.61
N LEU A 136 -7.95 -8.99 -6.91
CA LEU A 136 -8.44 -9.31 -8.25
C LEU A 136 -9.63 -8.42 -8.65
N TRP A 137 -10.57 -8.19 -7.72
CA TRP A 137 -11.67 -7.25 -7.93
C TRP A 137 -11.16 -5.84 -8.23
N PHE A 138 -10.22 -5.35 -7.43
CA PHE A 138 -9.59 -4.05 -7.63
C PHE A 138 -8.90 -3.97 -9.00
N GLY A 139 -8.06 -4.95 -9.34
CA GLY A 139 -7.36 -4.99 -10.63
C GLY A 139 -8.31 -4.98 -11.83
N PHE A 140 -9.39 -5.76 -11.75
CA PHE A 140 -10.43 -5.79 -12.78
C PHE A 140 -11.10 -4.42 -12.96
N PHE A 141 -11.62 -3.84 -11.88
CA PHE A 141 -12.29 -2.54 -11.95
C PHE A 141 -11.33 -1.39 -12.25
N TRP A 142 -10.06 -1.51 -11.87
CA TRP A 142 -9.02 -0.57 -12.22
C TRP A 142 -8.83 -0.51 -13.74
N ILE A 143 -8.70 -1.66 -14.39
CA ILE A 143 -8.56 -1.76 -15.86
C ILE A 143 -9.83 -1.26 -16.55
N VAL A 144 -11.01 -1.68 -16.10
CA VAL A 144 -12.30 -1.27 -16.67
C VAL A 144 -12.53 0.24 -16.52
N SER A 145 -11.97 0.88 -15.49
CA SER A 145 -12.10 2.32 -15.29
C SER A 145 -11.18 3.17 -16.18
N VAL A 146 -10.17 2.58 -16.84
CA VAL A 146 -9.24 3.32 -17.70
C VAL A 146 -9.93 4.13 -18.81
N PRO A 147 -10.92 3.60 -19.55
CA PRO A 147 -11.63 4.39 -20.56
C PRO A 147 -12.35 5.62 -20.00
N ALA A 148 -12.73 5.61 -18.72
CA ALA A 148 -13.40 6.74 -18.09
C ALA A 148 -12.52 8.00 -17.99
N TYR A 149 -11.20 7.87 -18.13
CA TYR A 149 -10.27 9.01 -18.19
C TYR A 149 -10.42 9.84 -19.48
N LEU A 150 -11.09 9.30 -20.52
CA LEU A 150 -11.48 10.08 -21.69
C LEU A 150 -12.49 11.19 -21.35
N PHE A 151 -13.22 11.03 -20.25
CA PHE A 151 -14.13 12.04 -19.74
C PHE A 151 -13.45 12.79 -18.58
N ALA A 152 -13.07 14.04 -18.82
CA ALA A 152 -12.30 14.86 -17.88
C ALA A 152 -12.86 14.81 -16.44
N GLY A 153 -12.06 14.33 -15.51
CA GLY A 153 -12.39 14.24 -14.08
C GLY A 153 -13.22 13.02 -13.66
N VAL A 154 -14.07 12.47 -14.53
CA VAL A 154 -14.91 11.32 -14.19
C VAL A 154 -14.07 10.06 -13.91
N GLY A 155 -13.05 9.82 -14.73
CA GLY A 155 -12.12 8.71 -14.53
C GLY A 155 -11.44 8.76 -13.16
N ALA A 156 -10.99 9.93 -12.72
CA ALA A 156 -10.35 10.10 -11.42
C ALA A 156 -11.31 9.82 -10.25
N LEU A 157 -12.59 10.23 -10.36
CA LEU A 157 -13.61 9.96 -9.35
C LEU A 157 -13.94 8.47 -9.25
N ILE A 158 -14.14 7.80 -10.39
CA ILE A 158 -14.42 6.36 -10.45
C ILE A 158 -13.22 5.59 -9.87
N HIS A 159 -12.02 5.93 -10.32
CA HIS A 159 -10.78 5.30 -9.86
C HIS A 159 -10.56 5.50 -8.36
N GLY A 160 -10.77 6.72 -7.86
CA GLY A 160 -10.74 7.04 -6.43
C GLY A 160 -11.76 6.23 -5.63
N GLY A 161 -12.97 6.07 -6.15
CA GLY A 161 -14.02 5.24 -5.53
C GLY A 161 -13.65 3.74 -5.47
N VAL A 162 -13.09 3.20 -6.55
CA VAL A 162 -12.60 1.81 -6.62
C VAL A 162 -11.46 1.60 -5.60
N MET A 163 -10.50 2.54 -5.54
CA MET A 163 -9.40 2.52 -4.58
C MET A 163 -9.88 2.65 -3.13
N ALA A 164 -10.84 3.55 -2.87
CA ALA A 164 -11.44 3.71 -1.55
C ALA A 164 -12.12 2.43 -1.07
N ARG A 165 -12.82 1.73 -1.97
CA ARG A 165 -13.45 0.45 -1.68
C ARG A 165 -12.45 -0.66 -1.41
N TYR A 166 -11.38 -0.70 -2.18
CA TYR A 166 -10.28 -1.64 -1.96
C TYR A 166 -9.61 -1.40 -0.59
N ASN A 167 -9.23 -0.15 -0.31
CA ASN A 167 -8.62 0.23 0.96
C ASN A 167 -9.54 -0.11 2.15
N GLN A 168 -10.84 0.17 2.03
CA GLN A 168 -11.82 -0.24 3.04
C GLN A 168 -11.71 -1.72 3.36
N LYS A 169 -11.71 -2.58 2.34
CA LYS A 169 -11.76 -4.04 2.54
C LYS A 169 -10.46 -4.59 3.10
N VAL A 170 -9.31 -4.12 2.60
CA VAL A 170 -8.00 -4.59 3.03
C VAL A 170 -7.69 -4.10 4.44
N PHE A 171 -7.83 -2.80 4.72
CA PHE A 171 -7.53 -2.28 6.06
C PHE A 171 -8.49 -2.79 7.14
N THR A 172 -9.77 -3.04 6.82
CA THR A 172 -10.70 -3.64 7.77
C THR A 172 -10.30 -5.07 8.10
N LEU A 173 -9.90 -5.85 7.08
CA LEU A 173 -9.41 -7.20 7.28
C LEU A 173 -8.15 -7.19 8.16
N ASP A 174 -7.16 -6.38 7.80
CA ASP A 174 -5.90 -6.29 8.53
C ASP A 174 -6.09 -5.85 9.97
N ALA A 175 -7.01 -4.90 10.23
CA ALA A 175 -7.29 -4.38 11.57
C ALA A 175 -7.97 -5.41 12.48
N LEU A 176 -8.80 -6.28 11.93
CA LEU A 176 -9.60 -7.26 12.68
C LEU A 176 -9.00 -8.67 12.69
N ALA A 177 -8.05 -8.97 11.81
CA ALA A 177 -7.54 -10.33 11.57
C ALA A 177 -7.05 -11.04 12.85
N ASP A 178 -6.41 -10.32 13.77
CA ASP A 178 -5.82 -10.89 14.99
C ASP A 178 -6.84 -11.03 16.15
N HIS A 179 -7.95 -10.29 16.11
CA HIS A 179 -8.81 -10.11 17.29
C HIS A 179 -10.27 -10.52 17.09
N ALA A 180 -10.79 -10.50 15.85
CA ALA A 180 -12.18 -10.79 15.57
C ALA A 180 -12.38 -12.23 15.07
N THR A 181 -13.48 -12.86 15.46
CA THR A 181 -13.96 -14.06 14.81
C THR A 181 -14.50 -13.76 13.41
N HIS A 182 -14.72 -14.78 12.59
CA HIS A 182 -15.26 -14.59 11.24
C HIS A 182 -16.66 -13.94 11.27
N GLU A 183 -17.49 -14.33 12.22
CA GLU A 183 -18.82 -13.78 12.41
C GLU A 183 -18.79 -12.32 12.82
N GLU A 184 -17.96 -11.98 13.84
CA GLU A 184 -17.77 -10.61 14.29
C GLU A 184 -17.24 -9.70 13.16
N PHE A 185 -16.29 -10.21 12.36
CA PHE A 185 -15.78 -9.51 11.20
C PHE A 185 -16.87 -9.18 10.19
N GLU A 186 -17.74 -10.17 9.85
CA GLU A 186 -18.83 -9.93 8.91
C GLU A 186 -19.87 -8.93 9.45
N VAL A 187 -20.21 -9.01 10.73
CA VAL A 187 -21.15 -8.07 11.37
C VAL A 187 -20.59 -6.65 11.30
N ILE A 188 -19.34 -6.44 11.72
CA ILE A 188 -18.69 -5.12 11.69
C ILE A 188 -18.59 -4.59 10.25
N ALA A 189 -18.14 -5.42 9.31
CA ALA A 189 -17.99 -5.04 7.91
C ALA A 189 -19.32 -4.65 7.24
N ARG A 190 -20.45 -5.23 7.68
CA ARG A 190 -21.78 -4.88 7.19
C ARG A 190 -22.36 -3.66 7.90
N THR A 191 -22.35 -3.66 9.23
CA THR A 191 -22.98 -2.60 10.04
C THR A 191 -22.28 -1.26 9.86
N HIS A 192 -20.94 -1.27 9.83
CA HIS A 192 -20.13 -0.06 9.70
C HIS A 192 -19.66 0.21 8.25
N ASN A 193 -20.31 -0.40 7.25
CA ASN A 193 -19.87 -0.37 5.86
C ASN A 193 -19.65 1.06 5.31
N PHE A 194 -20.57 1.99 5.61
CA PHE A 194 -20.47 3.37 5.14
C PHE A 194 -19.30 4.11 5.81
N ASN A 195 -19.17 4.03 7.13
CA ASN A 195 -18.11 4.70 7.87
C ASN A 195 -16.72 4.18 7.48
N LEU A 196 -16.60 2.86 7.28
CA LEU A 196 -15.36 2.22 6.79
C LEU A 196 -15.04 2.64 5.34
N PHE A 197 -16.07 2.85 4.50
CA PHE A 197 -15.88 3.37 3.15
C PHE A 197 -15.38 4.81 3.17
N VAL A 198 -15.99 5.67 3.98
CA VAL A 198 -15.54 7.06 4.16
C VAL A 198 -14.08 7.11 4.65
N LEU A 199 -13.74 6.26 5.61
CA LEU A 199 -12.36 6.14 6.08
C LEU A 199 -11.41 5.68 4.94
N GLY A 200 -11.86 4.72 4.11
CA GLY A 200 -11.13 4.28 2.90
C GLY A 200 -10.95 5.39 1.87
N ALA A 201 -11.95 6.24 1.70
CA ALA A 201 -11.85 7.42 0.83
C ALA A 201 -10.84 8.44 1.36
N VAL A 202 -10.84 8.70 2.66
CA VAL A 202 -9.84 9.57 3.31
C VAL A 202 -8.43 9.01 3.11
N VAL A 203 -8.23 7.69 3.31
CA VAL A 203 -6.95 7.01 3.05
C VAL A 203 -6.51 7.18 1.60
N THR A 204 -7.44 7.02 0.65
CA THR A 204 -7.17 7.18 -0.78
C THR A 204 -6.74 8.60 -1.11
N LEU A 205 -7.43 9.61 -0.58
CA LEU A 205 -7.09 11.02 -0.78
C LEU A 205 -5.72 11.36 -0.18
N LEU A 206 -5.45 10.90 1.04
CA LEU A 206 -4.15 11.09 1.69
C LEU A 206 -3.03 10.40 0.91
N GLY A 207 -3.27 9.18 0.41
CA GLY A 207 -2.33 8.43 -0.41
C GLY A 207 -2.04 9.07 -1.77
N ALA A 208 -2.95 9.91 -2.29
CA ALA A 208 -2.75 10.65 -3.53
C ALA A 208 -1.89 11.94 -3.34
N LEU A 209 -1.76 12.46 -2.13
CA LEU A 209 -1.03 13.70 -1.86
C LEU A 209 0.43 13.69 -2.38
N PRO A 210 1.24 12.64 -2.15
CA PRO A 210 2.61 12.60 -2.67
C PRO A 210 2.65 12.68 -4.20
N THR A 211 1.67 12.11 -4.89
CA THR A 211 1.58 12.13 -6.36
C THR A 211 1.36 13.55 -6.89
N PHE A 212 0.54 14.36 -6.24
CA PHE A 212 0.32 15.76 -6.62
C PHE A 212 1.59 16.60 -6.46
N VAL A 213 2.40 16.34 -5.41
CA VAL A 213 3.70 17.01 -5.23
C VAL A 213 4.66 16.67 -6.36
N TRP A 214 4.62 15.41 -6.84
CA TRP A 214 5.48 14.94 -7.95
C TRP A 214 5.09 15.53 -9.30
N VAL A 215 3.80 15.48 -9.65
CA VAL A 215 3.29 15.92 -10.96
C VAL A 215 3.38 17.45 -11.12
N GLY A 216 3.28 18.20 -10.01
CA GLY A 216 3.30 19.66 -10.05
C GLY A 216 4.69 20.30 -10.21
N SER A 217 5.79 19.54 -10.14
CA SER A 217 7.13 20.13 -10.12
C SER A 217 8.01 19.67 -11.29
N VAL A 218 8.10 20.49 -12.34
CA VAL A 218 9.20 20.40 -13.32
C VAL A 218 10.58 20.49 -12.62
N ILE A 219 10.64 21.20 -11.52
CA ILE A 219 11.77 21.29 -10.58
C ILE A 219 12.05 19.92 -9.92
N GLY A 220 11.03 19.05 -9.76
CA GLY A 220 11.16 17.70 -9.21
C GLY A 220 12.11 16.80 -10.00
N ALA A 221 12.25 17.00 -11.31
CA ALA A 221 13.17 16.19 -12.12
C ALA A 221 14.64 16.48 -11.77
N VAL A 222 14.99 17.73 -11.45
CA VAL A 222 16.36 18.13 -11.07
C VAL A 222 16.67 17.73 -9.62
N LEU A 223 15.66 17.79 -8.73
CA LEU A 223 15.78 17.45 -7.31
C LEU A 223 15.27 16.01 -7.01
N LEU A 224 15.18 15.15 -8.03
CA LEU A 224 14.61 13.81 -7.95
C LEU A 224 15.09 12.98 -6.74
N PRO A 225 16.38 12.94 -6.37
CA PRO A 225 16.81 12.19 -5.19
C PRO A 225 16.22 12.71 -3.88
N VAL A 226 16.14 14.03 -3.72
CA VAL A 226 15.63 14.68 -2.49
C VAL A 226 14.11 14.55 -2.42
N THR A 227 13.41 14.79 -3.53
CA THR A 227 11.95 14.67 -3.61
C THR A 227 11.48 13.21 -3.46
N ALA A 228 12.25 12.23 -3.95
CA ALA A 228 11.97 10.81 -3.75
C ALA A 228 12.04 10.42 -2.28
N ILE A 229 13.08 10.83 -1.56
CA ILE A 229 13.21 10.57 -0.12
C ILE A 229 12.02 11.21 0.63
N LEU A 230 11.71 12.47 0.35
CA LEU A 230 10.61 13.18 1.00
C LEU A 230 9.25 12.52 0.69
N ALA A 231 9.03 12.06 -0.54
CA ALA A 231 7.83 11.33 -0.93
C ALA A 231 7.70 10.01 -0.17
N VAL A 232 8.78 9.22 -0.06
CA VAL A 232 8.78 7.96 0.71
C VAL A 232 8.49 8.22 2.18
N LEU A 233 9.09 9.25 2.79
CA LEU A 233 8.84 9.65 4.17
C LEU A 233 7.36 10.01 4.39
N THR A 234 6.84 10.88 3.53
CA THR A 234 5.46 11.35 3.60
C THR A 234 4.48 10.20 3.39
N PHE A 235 4.71 9.35 2.39
CA PHE A 235 3.88 8.17 2.13
C PHE A 235 3.89 7.21 3.32
N THR A 236 5.05 6.93 3.89
CA THR A 236 5.20 6.02 5.03
C THR A 236 4.50 6.56 6.28
N ALA A 237 4.62 7.87 6.53
CA ALA A 237 3.93 8.55 7.63
C ALA A 237 2.40 8.50 7.46
N LEU A 238 1.91 8.84 6.27
CA LEU A 238 0.48 8.81 5.95
C LEU A 238 -0.09 7.39 6.05
N PHE A 239 0.62 6.40 5.52
CA PHE A 239 0.21 5.01 5.60
C PHE A 239 0.12 4.52 7.06
N GLY A 240 1.13 4.85 7.87
CA GLY A 240 1.13 4.53 9.31
C GLY A 240 -0.04 5.17 10.04
N TYR A 241 -0.35 6.44 9.75
CA TYR A 241 -1.52 7.14 10.29
C TYR A 241 -2.84 6.46 9.88
N CYS A 242 -2.98 6.10 8.61
CA CYS A 242 -4.16 5.42 8.09
C CYS A 242 -4.37 4.06 8.77
N GLY A 243 -3.29 3.27 8.91
CA GLY A 243 -3.33 2.00 9.65
C GLY A 243 -3.77 2.16 11.09
N LEU A 244 -3.21 3.15 11.81
CA LEU A 244 -3.61 3.48 13.18
C LEU A 244 -5.08 3.90 13.27
N ALA A 245 -5.56 4.72 12.33
CA ALA A 245 -6.94 5.18 12.29
C ALA A 245 -7.93 4.02 12.09
N TYR A 246 -7.63 3.11 11.14
CA TYR A 246 -8.44 1.91 10.93
C TYR A 246 -8.41 0.98 12.13
N SER A 247 -7.22 0.70 12.70
CA SER A 247 -7.10 -0.15 13.89
C SER A 247 -7.88 0.41 15.07
N CYS A 248 -7.78 1.72 15.34
CA CYS A 248 -8.54 2.34 16.43
C CYS A 248 -10.04 2.24 16.19
N TYR A 249 -10.51 2.47 14.97
CA TYR A 249 -11.94 2.41 14.65
C TYR A 249 -12.48 0.98 14.72
N CYS A 250 -11.82 0.03 14.08
CA CYS A 250 -12.26 -1.36 14.01
C CYS A 250 -12.22 -2.05 15.38
N LEU A 251 -11.17 -1.82 16.17
CA LEU A 251 -11.08 -2.41 17.52
C LEU A 251 -12.10 -1.78 18.47
N GLN A 252 -12.43 -0.50 18.32
CA GLN A 252 -13.52 0.10 19.09
C GLN A 252 -14.88 -0.51 18.70
N ALA A 253 -15.15 -0.66 17.41
CA ALA A 253 -16.39 -1.30 16.96
C ALA A 253 -16.51 -2.75 17.44
N LEU A 254 -15.41 -3.47 17.54
CA LEU A 254 -15.36 -4.83 18.09
C LEU A 254 -15.64 -4.85 19.60
N ASP A 255 -15.07 -3.91 20.36
CA ASP A 255 -15.29 -3.77 21.80
C ASP A 255 -16.75 -3.43 22.09
N ASP A 256 -17.34 -2.49 21.33
CA ASP A 256 -18.75 -2.10 21.44
C ASP A 256 -19.66 -3.30 21.14
N LEU A 257 -19.39 -4.08 20.08
CA LEU A 257 -20.14 -5.27 19.72
C LEU A 257 -20.16 -6.30 20.87
N ARG A 258 -18.99 -6.61 21.43
CA ARG A 258 -18.87 -7.57 22.53
C ARG A 258 -19.50 -7.09 23.84
N SER A 259 -19.49 -5.78 24.08
CA SER A 259 -20.15 -5.19 25.25
C SER A 259 -21.67 -5.31 25.20
N VAL A 260 -22.27 -5.17 24.01
CA VAL A 260 -23.71 -5.36 23.80
C VAL A 260 -24.10 -6.82 24.01
N ASP A 261 -23.32 -7.76 23.45
CA ASP A 261 -23.58 -9.21 23.63
C ASP A 261 -23.50 -9.62 25.11
N LYS A 262 -22.49 -9.15 25.83
CA LYS A 262 -22.34 -9.43 27.28
C LYS A 262 -23.53 -8.89 28.08
N ASN A 263 -23.99 -7.68 27.81
CA ASN A 263 -25.13 -7.09 28.48
C ASN A 263 -26.45 -7.82 28.18
N THR A 264 -26.60 -8.34 26.96
CA THR A 264 -27.77 -9.12 26.56
C THR A 264 -27.79 -10.49 27.28
N GLN A 265 -26.64 -11.15 27.40
CA GLN A 265 -26.52 -12.41 28.14
C GLN A 265 -26.79 -12.22 29.65
N LEU A 266 -26.29 -11.16 30.27
CA LEU A 266 -26.55 -10.87 31.69
C LEU A 266 -28.05 -10.64 31.96
N LYS A 267 -28.74 -9.88 31.12
CA LYS A 267 -30.17 -9.69 31.24
C LYS A 267 -30.99 -10.96 31.08
N ALA A 268 -30.53 -11.89 30.20
CA ALA A 268 -31.19 -13.16 30.02
C ALA A 268 -31.03 -14.09 31.26
N VAL A 269 -29.89 -14.01 31.96
CA VAL A 269 -29.64 -14.77 33.20
C VAL A 269 -30.47 -14.20 34.36
N ASP A 270 -30.59 -12.85 34.47
CA ASP A 270 -31.37 -12.21 35.53
C ASP A 270 -32.90 -12.39 35.37
N SER A 271 -33.35 -12.86 34.20
CA SER A 271 -34.77 -13.11 33.91
C SER A 271 -35.21 -14.57 34.19
N ILE A 272 -34.33 -15.45 34.63
CA ILE A 272 -34.58 -16.84 35.04
C ILE A 272 -34.63 -16.95 36.55
#